data_7475d0a13a832a72a2a5db7d2d4ab5b8
#
_entry.id   7475d0a13a832a72a2a5db7d2d4ab5b8
#
_cell.length_a   1.000
_cell.length_b   1.000
_cell.length_c   1.000
_cell.angle_alpha   90.00
_cell.angle_beta   90.00
_cell.angle_gamma   90.00
#
_symmetry.space_group_name_H-M   'P 1'
#
loop_
_entity.id
_entity.type
_entity.pdbx_description
1 polymer ?
#
loop_
_entity_poly.entity_id
_entity_poly.type
_entity_poly.pdbx_seq_one_letter_code
_entity_poly.pdbx_strand_id
1 'polypeptide(L)'
;MKMIYFFNDYDNFSAEKFLKFLPKNRQEKFNKLKRKNDRDNCAVAYLLLRFALKESEIENFEIVIGENGKPFLKSGELFFNISHCAEGVAVVIDTAPVGIDVQEIGGFNEKVAKRFFNESENKKINASPDKAKAFTRIWTLKESAIKCEGKSLADLGEFSFGDYEKIFEKYEKKFSCLSEKNVLISVCGDRYFDKIKNVKTEDFI
;
A
#
# COMPACT_ATOMS: atom_id res chain seq x y z
N MET A 1 8.19 -17.33 0.03
CA MET A 1 8.63 -16.26 0.97
C MET A 1 7.80 -15.04 0.64
N LYS A 2 7.12 -14.42 1.62
CA LYS A 2 6.18 -13.33 1.33
C LYS A 2 6.88 -12.00 1.41
N MET A 3 6.89 -11.29 0.32
CA MET A 3 7.69 -10.09 0.08
C MET A 3 6.79 -8.87 -0.11
N ILE A 4 7.18 -7.75 0.45
CA ILE A 4 6.69 -6.42 0.11
C ILE A 4 7.71 -5.81 -0.84
N TYR A 5 7.30 -5.39 -2.01
CA TYR A 5 8.12 -4.61 -2.92
C TYR A 5 7.93 -3.14 -2.62
N PHE A 6 9.03 -2.42 -2.39
CA PHE A 6 8.98 -1.01 -2.02
C PHE A 6 9.95 -0.20 -2.88
N PHE A 7 9.47 0.92 -3.39
CA PHE A 7 10.26 1.86 -4.17
C PHE A 7 10.26 3.24 -3.52
N ASN A 8 11.44 3.83 -3.33
CA ASN A 8 11.65 5.18 -2.81
C ASN A 8 12.84 5.90 -3.47
N ASP A 9 13.24 5.46 -4.66
CA ASP A 9 14.44 5.93 -5.37
C ASP A 9 14.12 7.10 -6.33
N TYR A 10 13.35 8.09 -5.86
CA TYR A 10 12.87 9.21 -6.68
C TYR A 10 13.97 10.15 -7.17
N ASP A 11 15.11 10.24 -6.47
CA ASP A 11 16.24 11.08 -6.89
C ASP A 11 16.85 10.60 -8.21
N ASN A 12 16.77 9.30 -8.49
CA ASN A 12 17.27 8.67 -9.72
C ASN A 12 16.15 8.40 -10.74
N PHE A 13 14.88 8.70 -10.40
CA PHE A 13 13.72 8.34 -11.22
C PHE A 13 13.19 9.53 -12.02
N SER A 14 12.87 9.26 -13.29
CA SER A 14 12.13 10.18 -14.16
C SER A 14 11.07 9.37 -14.90
N ALA A 15 9.81 9.62 -14.59
CA ALA A 15 8.68 8.90 -15.16
C ALA A 15 8.63 8.98 -16.69
N GLU A 16 9.09 10.09 -17.27
CA GLU A 16 9.13 10.32 -18.72
C GLU A 16 9.96 9.25 -19.46
N LYS A 17 11.06 8.79 -18.85
CA LYS A 17 11.92 7.74 -19.43
C LYS A 17 11.23 6.39 -19.53
N PHE A 18 10.22 6.18 -18.69
CA PHE A 18 9.50 4.90 -18.56
C PHE A 18 8.12 4.91 -19.22
N LEU A 19 7.67 6.03 -19.80
CA LEU A 19 6.34 6.14 -20.42
C LEU A 19 6.06 5.06 -21.46
N LYS A 20 7.07 4.69 -22.26
CA LYS A 20 6.96 3.63 -23.29
C LYS A 20 6.62 2.25 -22.73
N PHE A 21 6.87 2.01 -21.44
CA PHE A 21 6.57 0.73 -20.77
C PHE A 21 5.19 0.73 -20.11
N LEU A 22 4.52 1.89 -20.05
CA LEU A 22 3.18 1.99 -19.49
C LEU A 22 2.12 1.68 -20.55
N PRO A 23 1.04 0.97 -20.21
CA PRO A 23 -0.09 0.79 -21.13
C PRO A 23 -0.80 2.13 -21.39
N LYS A 24 -1.51 2.22 -22.54
CA LYS A 24 -2.15 3.46 -23.01
C LYS A 24 -3.01 4.15 -21.96
N ASN A 25 -3.86 3.42 -21.25
CA ASN A 25 -4.73 3.95 -20.19
C ASN A 25 -3.92 4.58 -19.04
N ARG A 26 -2.75 4.04 -18.71
CA ARG A 26 -1.83 4.60 -17.70
C ARG A 26 -1.13 5.84 -18.21
N GLN A 27 -0.72 5.86 -19.49
CA GLN A 27 -0.15 7.07 -20.12
C GLN A 27 -1.18 8.20 -20.16
N GLU A 28 -2.45 7.92 -20.45
CA GLU A 28 -3.54 8.91 -20.41
C GLU A 28 -3.76 9.45 -18.99
N LYS A 29 -3.74 8.58 -17.97
CA LYS A 29 -3.82 9.01 -16.57
C LYS A 29 -2.63 9.89 -16.19
N PHE A 30 -1.42 9.47 -16.52
CA PHE A 30 -0.18 10.22 -16.30
C PHE A 30 -0.26 11.64 -16.89
N ASN A 31 -0.71 11.78 -18.12
CA ASN A 31 -0.81 13.05 -18.83
C ASN A 31 -1.82 14.03 -18.20
N LYS A 32 -2.81 13.52 -17.45
CA LYS A 32 -3.80 14.33 -16.71
C LYS A 32 -3.27 14.85 -15.36
N LEU A 33 -2.21 14.25 -14.83
CA LEU A 33 -1.63 14.62 -13.54
C LEU A 33 -0.74 15.85 -13.68
N LYS A 34 -0.89 16.82 -12.78
CA LYS A 34 -0.17 18.10 -12.82
C LYS A 34 1.12 18.09 -11.98
N ARG A 35 1.10 17.41 -10.84
CA ARG A 35 2.22 17.39 -9.90
C ARG A 35 3.22 16.32 -10.29
N LYS A 36 4.51 16.62 -10.20
CA LYS A 36 5.59 15.66 -10.50
C LYS A 36 5.44 14.38 -9.68
N ASN A 37 5.27 14.49 -8.36
CA ASN A 37 5.13 13.32 -7.48
C ASN A 37 3.94 12.42 -7.85
N ASP A 38 2.80 13.01 -8.25
CA ASP A 38 1.63 12.22 -8.67
C ASP A 38 1.92 11.46 -9.97
N ARG A 39 2.66 12.08 -10.90
CA ARG A 39 3.11 11.45 -12.15
C ARG A 39 4.11 10.33 -11.88
N ASP A 40 5.11 10.60 -11.04
CA ASP A 40 6.11 9.60 -10.67
C ASP A 40 5.44 8.41 -9.97
N ASN A 41 4.57 8.64 -8.99
CA ASN A 41 3.82 7.59 -8.32
C ASN A 41 2.93 6.79 -9.28
N CYS A 42 2.30 7.45 -10.26
CA CYS A 42 1.48 6.79 -11.28
C CYS A 42 2.32 5.82 -12.14
N ALA A 43 3.53 6.23 -12.53
CA ALA A 43 4.44 5.39 -13.30
C ALA A 43 5.03 4.27 -12.44
N VAL A 44 5.58 4.60 -11.27
CA VAL A 44 6.19 3.66 -10.34
C VAL A 44 5.22 2.58 -9.91
N ALA A 45 3.97 2.92 -9.62
CA ALA A 45 2.95 1.94 -9.21
C ALA A 45 2.76 0.82 -10.24
N TYR A 46 2.78 1.14 -11.54
CA TYR A 46 2.69 0.14 -12.59
C TYR A 46 4.01 -0.63 -12.77
N LEU A 47 5.14 0.08 -12.79
CA LEU A 47 6.45 -0.53 -12.98
C LEU A 47 6.80 -1.49 -11.84
N LEU A 48 6.49 -1.10 -10.60
CA LEU A 48 6.72 -1.92 -9.41
C LEU A 48 5.83 -3.16 -9.41
N LEU A 49 4.56 -3.03 -9.84
CA LEU A 49 3.69 -4.19 -10.01
C LEU A 49 4.22 -5.13 -11.09
N ARG A 50 4.63 -4.57 -12.25
CA ARG A 50 5.24 -5.36 -13.32
C ARG A 50 6.49 -6.11 -12.86
N PHE A 51 7.36 -5.43 -12.12
CA PHE A 51 8.55 -6.04 -11.53
C PHE A 51 8.17 -7.20 -10.58
N ALA A 52 7.24 -6.96 -9.66
CA ALA A 52 6.79 -7.95 -8.69
C ALA A 52 6.11 -9.17 -9.36
N LEU A 53 5.35 -8.95 -10.43
CA LEU A 53 4.73 -10.03 -11.22
C LEU A 53 5.78 -10.84 -11.98
N LYS A 54 6.79 -10.19 -12.57
CA LYS A 54 7.92 -10.87 -13.23
C LYS A 54 8.69 -11.76 -12.24
N GLU A 55 8.93 -11.30 -11.01
CA GLU A 55 9.50 -12.12 -9.94
C GLU A 55 8.63 -13.34 -9.55
N SER A 56 7.34 -13.27 -9.90
CA SER A 56 6.36 -14.37 -9.73
C SER A 56 6.13 -15.15 -11.03
N GLU A 57 7.05 -15.02 -12.01
CA GLU A 57 7.00 -15.69 -13.31
C GLU A 57 5.80 -15.30 -14.19
N ILE A 58 5.18 -14.13 -13.95
CA ILE A 58 4.09 -13.57 -14.75
C ILE A 58 4.61 -12.38 -15.57
N GLU A 59 4.81 -12.59 -16.85
CA GLU A 59 5.28 -11.53 -17.77
C GLU A 59 4.15 -10.81 -18.50
N ASN A 60 3.09 -11.54 -18.86
CA ASN A 60 1.94 -11.01 -19.57
C ASN A 60 0.72 -10.98 -18.65
N PHE A 61 0.16 -9.82 -18.41
CA PHE A 61 -0.98 -9.64 -17.55
C PHE A 61 -1.91 -8.52 -18.01
N GLU A 62 -3.18 -8.65 -17.69
CA GLU A 62 -4.20 -7.64 -17.90
C GLU A 62 -4.79 -7.23 -16.55
N ILE A 63 -4.85 -5.92 -16.30
CA ILE A 63 -5.47 -5.37 -15.10
C ILE A 63 -6.89 -4.94 -15.42
N VAL A 64 -7.84 -5.39 -14.63
CA VAL A 64 -9.24 -4.96 -14.66
C VAL A 64 -9.60 -4.27 -13.35
N ILE A 65 -10.61 -3.42 -13.38
CA ILE A 65 -11.03 -2.63 -12.22
C ILE A 65 -12.34 -3.21 -11.70
N GLY A 66 -12.38 -3.54 -10.42
CA GLY A 66 -13.58 -4.03 -9.74
C GLY A 66 -14.55 -2.92 -9.35
N GLU A 67 -15.68 -3.30 -8.76
CA GLU A 67 -16.79 -2.42 -8.41
C GLU A 67 -16.38 -1.23 -7.52
N ASN A 68 -15.50 -1.44 -6.54
CA ASN A 68 -15.01 -0.38 -5.65
C ASN A 68 -13.70 0.26 -6.14
N GLY A 69 -13.37 0.12 -7.44
CA GLY A 69 -12.16 0.70 -8.01
C GLY A 69 -10.86 -0.07 -7.67
N LYS A 70 -10.93 -1.20 -6.96
CA LYS A 70 -9.76 -2.05 -6.66
C LYS A 70 -9.31 -2.73 -7.96
N PRO A 71 -8.03 -2.58 -8.37
CA PRO A 71 -7.50 -3.29 -9.52
C PRO A 71 -7.21 -4.75 -9.17
N PHE A 72 -7.39 -5.66 -10.14
CA PHE A 72 -7.04 -7.07 -10.03
C PHE A 72 -6.56 -7.63 -11.38
N LEU A 73 -5.87 -8.77 -11.34
CA LEU A 73 -5.45 -9.47 -12.54
C LEU A 73 -6.65 -10.20 -13.16
N LYS A 74 -6.86 -10.04 -14.46
CA LYS A 74 -7.95 -10.69 -15.18
C LYS A 74 -7.86 -12.23 -15.14
N SER A 75 -6.65 -12.77 -15.05
CA SER A 75 -6.44 -14.22 -14.92
C SER A 75 -6.97 -14.80 -13.61
N GLY A 76 -7.04 -13.98 -12.56
CA GLY A 76 -7.45 -14.42 -11.21
C GLY A 76 -6.44 -15.30 -10.48
N GLU A 77 -5.28 -15.56 -11.06
CA GLU A 77 -4.26 -16.46 -10.46
C GLU A 77 -3.61 -15.89 -9.20
N LEU A 78 -3.40 -14.56 -9.19
CA LEU A 78 -2.82 -13.85 -8.07
C LEU A 78 -3.64 -12.61 -7.72
N PHE A 79 -3.63 -12.30 -6.44
CA PHE A 79 -4.12 -11.05 -5.90
C PHE A 79 -2.94 -10.10 -5.70
N PHE A 80 -3.18 -8.83 -5.91
CA PHE A 80 -2.20 -7.80 -5.59
C PHE A 80 -2.87 -6.58 -4.97
N ASN A 81 -2.08 -5.80 -4.27
CA ASN A 81 -2.51 -4.49 -3.82
C ASN A 81 -1.34 -3.49 -3.88
N ILE A 82 -1.67 -2.23 -4.14
CA ILE A 82 -0.71 -1.13 -4.29
C ILE A 82 -1.12 -0.01 -3.34
N SER A 83 -0.16 0.56 -2.64
CA SER A 83 -0.34 1.81 -1.91
C SER A 83 0.84 2.75 -2.16
N HIS A 84 0.62 4.05 -2.03
CA HIS A 84 1.67 5.05 -2.19
C HIS A 84 1.44 6.25 -1.25
N CYS A 85 2.55 6.85 -0.82
CA CYS A 85 2.61 8.16 -0.17
C CYS A 85 3.63 9.05 -0.90
N ALA A 86 3.96 10.21 -0.35
CA ALA A 86 4.97 11.08 -0.96
C ALA A 86 6.37 10.43 -0.99
N GLU A 87 6.68 9.59 0.00
CA GLU A 87 8.00 8.99 0.22
C GLU A 87 8.18 7.62 -0.48
N GLY A 88 7.12 7.04 -1.09
CA GLY A 88 7.29 5.76 -1.74
C GLY A 88 6.00 5.10 -2.22
N VAL A 89 6.21 4.04 -3.00
CA VAL A 89 5.18 3.12 -3.50
C VAL A 89 5.47 1.72 -3.00
N ALA A 90 4.44 1.02 -2.52
CA ALA A 90 4.54 -0.37 -2.11
C ALA A 90 3.56 -1.26 -2.88
N VAL A 91 4.00 -2.47 -3.18
CA VAL A 91 3.22 -3.53 -3.83
C VAL A 91 3.36 -4.82 -3.04
N VAL A 92 2.24 -5.53 -2.86
CA VAL A 92 2.22 -6.92 -2.41
C VAL A 92 1.48 -7.79 -3.41
N ILE A 93 1.90 -9.05 -3.48
CA ILE A 93 1.25 -10.10 -4.29
C ILE A 93 1.04 -11.33 -3.42
N ASP A 94 -0.12 -11.97 -3.53
CA ASP A 94 -0.42 -13.24 -2.89
C ASP A 94 -1.37 -14.10 -3.74
N THR A 95 -1.50 -15.38 -3.39
CA THR A 95 -2.50 -16.31 -3.94
C THR A 95 -3.88 -16.17 -3.29
N ALA A 96 -4.01 -15.32 -2.28
CA ALA A 96 -5.25 -14.99 -1.57
C ALA A 96 -5.44 -13.46 -1.51
N PRO A 97 -6.65 -12.97 -1.23
CA PRO A 97 -6.91 -11.54 -1.07
C PRO A 97 -5.94 -10.89 -0.10
N VAL A 98 -5.36 -9.77 -0.54
CA VAL A 98 -4.34 -9.03 0.21
C VAL A 98 -4.59 -7.52 0.09
N GLY A 99 -4.26 -6.79 1.16
CA GLY A 99 -4.30 -5.33 1.21
C GLY A 99 -3.02 -4.78 1.83
N ILE A 100 -2.55 -3.66 1.29
CA ILE A 100 -1.39 -2.93 1.82
C ILE A 100 -1.73 -1.47 1.95
N ASP A 101 -1.24 -0.84 3.01
CA ASP A 101 -1.18 0.61 3.09
C ASP A 101 0.20 1.10 3.51
N VAL A 102 0.61 2.22 2.93
CA VAL A 102 1.89 2.87 3.16
C VAL A 102 1.68 4.36 3.37
N GLN A 103 2.20 4.86 4.51
CA GLN A 103 2.09 6.28 4.88
C GLN A 103 3.40 6.76 5.51
N GLU A 104 3.78 7.99 5.19
CA GLU A 104 4.80 8.70 5.95
C GLU A 104 4.31 9.04 7.36
N ILE A 105 5.20 9.04 8.34
CA ILE A 105 4.89 9.50 9.69
C ILE A 105 4.74 11.02 9.62
N GLY A 106 3.49 11.46 9.52
CA GLY A 106 3.13 12.87 9.46
C GLY A 106 2.67 13.41 10.80
N GLY A 107 1.96 14.54 10.76
CA GLY A 107 1.34 15.09 11.96
C GLY A 107 0.11 14.28 12.42
N PHE A 108 -0.13 14.28 13.75
CA PHE A 108 -1.37 13.73 14.30
C PHE A 108 -2.58 14.57 13.85
N ASN A 109 -3.54 13.95 13.18
CA ASN A 109 -4.77 14.60 12.75
C ASN A 109 -5.96 14.22 13.65
N GLU A 110 -6.22 15.08 14.64
CA GLU A 110 -7.28 14.86 15.63
C GLU A 110 -8.68 14.74 15.01
N LYS A 111 -8.97 15.50 13.93
CA LYS A 111 -10.28 15.46 13.27
C LYS A 111 -10.51 14.11 12.59
N VAL A 112 -9.48 13.57 11.95
CA VAL A 112 -9.52 12.23 11.35
C VAL A 112 -9.65 11.17 12.42
N ALA A 113 -8.89 11.27 13.51
CA ALA A 113 -8.96 10.34 14.64
C ALA A 113 -10.38 10.31 15.26
N LYS A 114 -10.96 11.47 15.53
CA LYS A 114 -12.34 11.58 16.06
C LYS A 114 -13.41 10.98 15.12
N ARG A 115 -13.18 11.05 13.82
CA ARG A 115 -14.15 10.56 12.82
C ARG A 115 -14.09 9.05 12.61
N PHE A 116 -12.89 8.48 12.59
CA PHE A 116 -12.65 7.12 12.11
C PHE A 116 -12.10 6.16 13.16
N PHE A 117 -11.64 6.66 14.32
CA PHE A 117 -11.04 5.83 15.35
C PHE A 117 -11.95 5.73 16.56
N ASN A 118 -12.01 4.54 17.12
CA ASN A 118 -12.79 4.29 18.32
C ASN A 118 -12.04 4.71 19.62
N GLU A 119 -12.68 4.49 20.77
CA GLU A 119 -12.13 4.90 22.07
C GLU A 119 -10.81 4.19 22.40
N SER A 120 -10.69 2.89 22.12
CA SER A 120 -9.46 2.12 22.42
C SER A 120 -8.27 2.58 21.57
N GLU A 121 -8.51 2.91 20.31
CA GLU A 121 -7.52 3.46 19.38
C GLU A 121 -7.07 4.86 19.81
N ASN A 122 -8.01 5.73 20.19
CA ASN A 122 -7.71 7.05 20.69
C ASN A 122 -6.94 7.00 22.04
N LYS A 123 -7.27 6.05 22.93
CA LYS A 123 -6.49 5.79 24.16
C LYS A 123 -5.06 5.39 23.83
N LYS A 124 -4.86 4.48 22.86
CA LYS A 124 -3.53 4.03 22.40
C LYS A 124 -2.70 5.20 21.88
N ILE A 125 -3.28 6.05 21.04
CA ILE A 125 -2.60 7.23 20.50
C ILE A 125 -2.21 8.19 21.63
N ASN A 126 -3.15 8.48 22.55
CA ASN A 126 -2.91 9.43 23.63
C ASN A 126 -1.88 8.95 24.65
N ALA A 127 -1.77 7.64 24.87
CA ALA A 127 -0.75 7.02 25.72
C ALA A 127 0.62 6.88 25.05
N SER A 128 0.70 7.06 23.72
CA SER A 128 1.95 6.91 22.99
C SER A 128 2.88 8.12 23.20
N PRO A 129 4.19 7.90 23.42
CA PRO A 129 5.19 8.98 23.40
C PRO A 129 5.30 9.63 22.01
N ASP A 130 4.95 8.91 20.96
CA ASP A 130 4.89 9.39 19.57
C ASP A 130 3.47 9.20 19.03
N LYS A 131 2.63 10.21 19.24
CA LYS A 131 1.23 10.21 18.80
C LYS A 131 1.09 10.14 17.28
N ALA A 132 1.99 10.80 16.55
CA ALA A 132 1.97 10.79 15.09
C ALA A 132 2.21 9.39 14.55
N LYS A 133 3.22 8.70 15.08
CA LYS A 133 3.51 7.31 14.70
C LYS A 133 2.39 6.35 15.05
N ALA A 134 1.81 6.47 16.27
CA ALA A 134 0.70 5.62 16.70
C ALA A 134 -0.55 5.84 15.83
N PHE A 135 -0.89 7.10 15.51
CA PHE A 135 -1.96 7.46 14.61
C PHE A 135 -1.75 6.87 13.22
N THR A 136 -0.58 7.11 12.63
CA THR A 136 -0.24 6.61 11.29
C THR A 136 -0.30 5.07 11.24
N ARG A 137 0.13 4.39 12.31
CA ARG A 137 0.08 2.93 12.38
C ARG A 137 -1.35 2.40 12.38
N ILE A 138 -2.23 2.96 13.21
CA ILE A 138 -3.65 2.56 13.25
C ILE A 138 -4.32 2.86 11.91
N TRP A 139 -4.01 4.00 11.31
CA TRP A 139 -4.51 4.36 9.99
C TRP A 139 -4.12 3.33 8.93
N THR A 140 -2.82 3.02 8.81
CA THR A 140 -2.33 2.04 7.84
C THR A 140 -2.90 0.64 8.05
N LEU A 141 -3.15 0.24 9.30
CA LEU A 141 -3.81 -1.04 9.59
C LEU A 141 -5.26 -1.06 9.09
N LYS A 142 -6.04 -0.01 9.39
CA LYS A 142 -7.43 0.09 8.90
C LYS A 142 -7.50 0.11 7.36
N GLU A 143 -6.67 0.92 6.72
CA GLU A 143 -6.59 0.99 5.26
C GLU A 143 -6.17 -0.35 4.64
N SER A 144 -5.19 -1.06 5.22
CA SER A 144 -4.80 -2.38 4.72
C SER A 144 -5.93 -3.40 4.84
N ALA A 145 -6.72 -3.34 5.92
CA ALA A 145 -7.87 -4.23 6.12
C ALA A 145 -8.97 -3.99 5.09
N ILE A 146 -9.43 -2.73 4.91
CA ILE A 146 -10.47 -2.42 3.91
C ILE A 146 -10.01 -2.73 2.48
N LYS A 147 -8.72 -2.50 2.16
CA LYS A 147 -8.15 -2.86 0.85
C LYS A 147 -8.07 -4.38 0.65
N CYS A 148 -7.78 -5.14 1.70
CA CYS A 148 -7.79 -6.60 1.64
C CYS A 148 -9.19 -7.11 1.28
N GLU A 149 -10.21 -6.61 1.95
CA GLU A 149 -11.60 -7.03 1.75
C GLU A 149 -12.31 -6.34 0.58
N GLY A 150 -11.65 -5.40 -0.12
CA GLY A 150 -12.26 -4.67 -1.23
C GLY A 150 -13.35 -3.68 -0.78
N LYS A 151 -13.32 -3.28 0.49
CA LYS A 151 -14.22 -2.30 1.09
C LYS A 151 -13.79 -0.85 0.81
N SER A 152 -14.60 0.11 1.22
CA SER A 152 -14.39 1.55 1.03
C SER A 152 -13.94 2.25 2.32
N LEU A 153 -13.55 3.52 2.23
CA LEU A 153 -13.24 4.35 3.40
C LEU A 153 -14.42 4.51 4.39
N ALA A 154 -15.65 4.33 3.94
CA ALA A 154 -16.82 4.39 4.81
C ALA A 154 -16.83 3.24 5.83
N ASP A 155 -16.18 2.12 5.49
CA ASP A 155 -16.15 0.89 6.28
C ASP A 155 -14.98 0.85 7.28
N LEU A 156 -14.15 1.91 7.37
CA LEU A 156 -13.01 1.99 8.32
C LEU A 156 -13.43 1.75 9.78
N GLY A 157 -14.64 2.11 10.15
CA GLY A 157 -15.19 1.91 11.50
C GLY A 157 -15.40 0.44 11.88
N GLU A 158 -15.46 -0.48 10.93
CA GLU A 158 -15.64 -1.91 11.18
C GLU A 158 -14.39 -2.57 11.78
N PHE A 159 -13.22 -1.96 11.58
CA PHE A 159 -11.93 -2.45 12.06
C PHE A 159 -11.42 -1.64 13.24
N SER A 160 -10.89 -2.31 14.25
CA SER A 160 -10.33 -1.70 15.47
C SER A 160 -8.95 -2.26 15.77
N PHE A 161 -7.97 -1.37 16.00
CA PHE A 161 -6.57 -1.72 16.21
C PHE A 161 -5.93 -1.03 17.42
N GLY A 162 -6.68 -0.82 18.50
CA GLY A 162 -6.14 -0.27 19.75
C GLY A 162 -5.10 -1.16 20.44
N ASP A 163 -5.07 -2.44 20.09
CA ASP A 163 -4.25 -3.50 20.67
C ASP A 163 -3.25 -4.14 19.67
N TYR A 164 -2.88 -3.40 18.63
CA TYR A 164 -1.98 -3.93 17.59
C TYR A 164 -0.58 -4.27 18.10
N GLU A 165 0.02 -5.26 17.47
CA GLU A 165 1.42 -5.68 17.60
C GLU A 165 2.17 -5.56 16.26
N LYS A 166 3.43 -5.99 16.21
CA LYS A 166 4.21 -5.99 14.97
C LYS A 166 3.69 -7.03 13.98
N ILE A 167 3.29 -8.18 14.48
CA ILE A 167 2.70 -9.31 13.75
C ILE A 167 1.61 -9.88 14.64
N PHE A 168 0.38 -9.96 14.13
CA PHE A 168 -0.76 -10.45 14.90
C PHE A 168 -1.89 -10.95 13.99
N GLU A 169 -2.84 -11.69 14.57
CA GLU A 169 -4.05 -12.13 13.90
C GLU A 169 -5.27 -11.41 14.48
N LYS A 170 -6.14 -10.94 13.60
CA LYS A 170 -7.41 -10.32 13.94
C LYS A 170 -8.37 -10.39 12.75
N TYR A 171 -9.67 -10.53 13.00
CA TYR A 171 -10.69 -10.63 11.94
C TYR A 171 -10.41 -11.79 10.97
N GLU A 172 -9.92 -12.93 11.47
CA GLU A 172 -9.51 -14.10 10.67
C GLU A 172 -8.44 -13.77 9.62
N LYS A 173 -7.72 -12.67 9.80
CA LYS A 173 -6.63 -12.20 8.93
C LYS A 173 -5.33 -12.02 9.72
N LYS A 174 -4.23 -12.11 9.00
CA LYS A 174 -2.88 -11.87 9.49
C LYS A 174 -2.44 -10.48 9.12
N PHE A 175 -1.93 -9.76 10.12
CA PHE A 175 -1.44 -8.40 9.97
C PHE A 175 0.06 -8.35 10.18
N SER A 176 0.74 -7.61 9.33
CA SER A 176 2.18 -7.34 9.43
C SER A 176 2.41 -5.84 9.43
N CYS A 177 3.13 -5.35 10.43
CA CYS A 177 3.49 -3.95 10.63
C CYS A 177 4.99 -3.77 10.44
N LEU A 178 5.39 -3.13 9.36
CA LEU A 178 6.77 -2.85 9.05
C LEU A 178 7.01 -1.33 9.03
N SER A 179 8.28 -0.96 8.96
CA SER A 179 8.69 0.43 8.75
C SER A 179 9.93 0.47 7.88
N GLU A 180 10.00 1.48 7.03
CA GLU A 180 11.16 1.78 6.22
C GLU A 180 11.43 3.27 6.32
N LYS A 181 12.58 3.66 6.95
CA LYS A 181 12.88 5.06 7.28
C LYS A 181 11.71 5.73 8.03
N ASN A 182 11.12 6.78 7.44
CA ASN A 182 9.99 7.54 7.99
C ASN A 182 8.62 7.05 7.49
N VAL A 183 8.56 5.86 6.89
CA VAL A 183 7.34 5.29 6.30
C VAL A 183 6.87 4.10 7.13
N LEU A 184 5.58 4.04 7.42
CA LEU A 184 4.93 2.87 8.01
C LEU A 184 4.18 2.10 6.94
N ILE A 185 4.35 0.77 6.98
CA ILE A 185 3.72 -0.16 6.05
C ILE A 185 2.90 -1.16 6.87
N SER A 186 1.63 -1.33 6.50
CA SER A 186 0.79 -2.39 7.06
C SER A 186 0.24 -3.27 5.95
N VAL A 187 0.27 -4.57 6.18
CA VAL A 187 -0.28 -5.58 5.26
C VAL A 187 -1.30 -6.42 5.99
N CYS A 188 -2.44 -6.65 5.34
CA CYS A 188 -3.51 -7.55 5.76
C CYS A 188 -3.67 -8.66 4.71
N GLY A 189 -3.73 -9.91 5.14
CA GLY A 189 -3.91 -11.05 4.24
C GLY A 189 -4.03 -12.37 5.01
N ASP A 190 -3.98 -13.50 4.30
CA ASP A 190 -4.03 -14.82 4.90
C ASP A 190 -2.66 -15.32 5.39
N ARG A 191 -1.61 -14.52 5.20
CA ARG A 191 -0.22 -14.82 5.56
C ARG A 191 0.49 -13.59 6.10
N TYR A 192 1.61 -13.82 6.80
CA TYR A 192 2.49 -12.74 7.24
C TYR A 192 3.46 -12.32 6.13
N PHE A 193 3.73 -11.02 6.09
CA PHE A 193 4.72 -10.39 5.22
C PHE A 193 5.80 -9.78 6.11
N ASP A 194 6.98 -10.34 6.11
CA ASP A 194 8.05 -10.02 7.07
C ASP A 194 9.30 -9.40 6.43
N LYS A 195 9.29 -9.30 5.10
CA LYS A 195 10.43 -8.79 4.34
C LYS A 195 10.04 -7.69 3.36
N ILE A 196 10.88 -6.67 3.28
CA ILE A 196 10.81 -5.60 2.29
C ILE A 196 11.95 -5.80 1.29
N LYS A 197 11.61 -5.84 0.00
CA LYS A 197 12.54 -5.76 -1.11
C LYS A 197 12.52 -4.32 -1.63
N ASN A 198 13.60 -3.59 -1.35
CA ASN A 198 13.77 -2.26 -1.91
C ASN A 198 14.14 -2.39 -3.39
N VAL A 199 13.30 -1.86 -4.27
CA VAL A 199 13.45 -1.85 -5.72
C VAL A 199 13.99 -0.50 -6.15
N LYS A 200 14.95 -0.49 -7.06
CA LYS A 200 15.62 0.71 -7.58
C LYS A 200 15.17 1.03 -8.99
N THR A 201 15.46 2.24 -9.45
CA THR A 201 15.13 2.71 -10.80
C THR A 201 15.70 1.79 -11.89
N GLU A 202 16.91 1.27 -11.70
CA GLU A 202 17.59 0.35 -12.62
C GLU A 202 16.91 -1.00 -12.76
N ASP A 203 16.17 -1.45 -11.74
CA ASP A 203 15.44 -2.72 -11.75
C ASP A 203 14.21 -2.72 -12.68
N PHE A 204 13.80 -1.56 -13.18
CA PHE A 204 12.65 -1.42 -14.06
C PHE A 204 12.96 -1.62 -15.57
N ILE A 205 14.23 -1.84 -15.91
CA ILE A 205 14.71 -1.95 -17.31
C ILE A 205 14.85 -3.41 -17.75
#